data_27f5ec2eeec2b217aac884b1621ab594
#
_entry.id   27f5ec2eeec2b217aac884b1621ab594
#
_cell.length_a   1.000
_cell.length_b   1.000
_cell.length_c   1.000
_cell.angle_alpha   90.00
_cell.angle_beta   90.00
_cell.angle_gamma   90.00
#
_symmetry.space_group_name_H-M   'P 1'
#
loop_
_entity.id
_entity.type
_entity.pdbx_description
1 polymer ?
#
loop_
_entity_poly.entity_id
_entity_poly.type
_entity_poly.pdbx_seq_one_letter_code
_entity_poly.pdbx_strand_id
1 'polypeptide(L)'
;MGKKNILLKSAVCVGIFSVASFSQINISVDANAGIKKISPYIYGRNIDNISDTSLVSTDKEDTFIAQMLDAGIHMMRSNNGNNATRYNWRKKLTVHPDWYNNVYPHDWDITAKKVLDKMPGVDAMYAFQLTGYAAKTNEYNFADWDWYIEHGSNAKQTLNLAGGGEPSADGQTAIKEGDALLYSEPWPADSTVGIVPHWRDELKYDMSRFQYWSMDNEMDIWKGTHSDLNLNITGDFLVERYIDVAKKARAAWGDIKLTGPVVANEWQWCHIAATAEDNHRPTIDGKPYCWLEFFIKKVAEAEKASGVRLLDVFDIHWYPSEKDYKNRINWHRVLYDTTYYYEGGNGVRCASGTCDWSNEIAGYKAYRSYIFVRINQWLEKYFGKDHGITLAITETDLNDSDPMVTALTYASFLGTMQDNGVEIFTPWSW
;
A
#
# COMPACT_ATOMS: atom_id res chain seq x y z
N MET A 1 27.40 47.30 -84.96
CA MET A 1 26.14 47.62 -84.26
C MET A 1 25.53 46.28 -83.79
N GLY A 2 25.79 45.87 -82.57
CA GLY A 2 25.30 44.62 -82.03
C GLY A 2 24.39 44.91 -80.83
N LYS A 3 23.17 44.51 -80.89
CA LYS A 3 22.20 44.58 -79.78
C LYS A 3 22.40 43.38 -78.90
N LYS A 4 22.74 43.56 -77.61
CA LYS A 4 22.78 42.58 -76.58
C LYS A 4 21.38 42.48 -75.96
N ASN A 5 20.77 41.28 -76.13
CA ASN A 5 19.55 40.95 -75.41
C ASN A 5 19.90 40.49 -73.98
N ILE A 6 19.35 41.20 -73.00
CA ILE A 6 19.43 40.81 -71.58
C ILE A 6 18.16 39.99 -71.27
N LEU A 7 18.35 38.70 -70.99
CA LEU A 7 17.32 37.82 -70.47
C LEU A 7 17.23 37.99 -68.96
N LEU A 8 16.12 38.57 -68.48
CA LEU A 8 15.78 38.55 -67.08
C LEU A 8 15.27 37.17 -66.67
N LYS A 9 16.00 36.47 -65.85
CA LYS A 9 15.52 35.25 -65.16
C LYS A 9 14.72 35.64 -63.94
N SER A 10 13.42 35.51 -63.99
CA SER A 10 12.55 35.63 -62.81
C SER A 10 12.69 34.35 -61.98
N ALA A 11 13.25 34.46 -60.79
CA ALA A 11 13.27 33.39 -59.79
C ALA A 11 11.92 33.48 -59.04
N VAL A 12 11.11 32.44 -59.21
CA VAL A 12 9.90 32.23 -58.41
C VAL A 12 10.33 31.54 -57.11
N CYS A 13 10.33 32.31 -56.00
CA CYS A 13 10.45 31.74 -54.67
C CYS A 13 9.10 31.13 -54.29
N VAL A 14 9.00 29.80 -54.33
CA VAL A 14 7.89 29.09 -53.70
C VAL A 14 8.15 29.01 -52.19
N GLY A 15 7.50 29.86 -51.44
CA GLY A 15 7.49 29.81 -49.98
C GLY A 15 6.64 28.61 -49.55
N ILE A 16 7.27 27.55 -49.03
CA ILE A 16 6.57 26.48 -48.34
C ILE A 16 6.13 27.01 -46.97
N PHE A 17 4.87 27.43 -46.88
CA PHE A 17 4.22 27.63 -45.59
C PHE A 17 3.93 26.25 -45.01
N SER A 18 4.69 25.80 -44.05
CA SER A 18 4.30 24.70 -43.17
C SER A 18 3.12 25.16 -42.29
N VAL A 19 1.92 24.83 -42.67
CA VAL A 19 0.75 24.95 -41.81
C VAL A 19 0.93 23.94 -40.68
N ALA A 20 1.28 24.42 -39.50
CA ALA A 20 1.21 23.61 -38.31
C ALA A 20 -0.27 23.26 -38.10
N SER A 21 -0.65 22.02 -38.43
CA SER A 21 -1.99 21.53 -38.14
C SER A 21 -2.07 21.31 -36.61
N PHE A 22 -2.63 22.26 -35.93
CA PHE A 22 -3.09 22.01 -34.55
C PHE A 22 -4.29 21.06 -34.66
N SER A 23 -4.08 19.80 -34.29
CA SER A 23 -5.21 18.88 -34.16
C SER A 23 -6.06 19.36 -32.99
N GLN A 24 -7.25 19.85 -33.29
CA GLN A 24 -8.22 20.23 -32.27
C GLN A 24 -8.77 18.95 -31.66
N ILE A 25 -8.56 18.75 -30.35
CA ILE A 25 -9.18 17.67 -29.59
C ILE A 25 -10.54 18.19 -29.11
N ASN A 26 -11.60 17.57 -29.56
CA ASN A 26 -12.94 17.85 -29.07
C ASN A 26 -13.30 16.86 -27.98
N ILE A 27 -13.64 17.40 -26.79
CA ILE A 27 -14.10 16.60 -25.65
C ILE A 27 -15.59 16.88 -25.49
N SER A 28 -16.40 15.81 -25.49
CA SER A 28 -17.82 15.88 -25.20
C SER A 28 -18.10 15.15 -23.87
N VAL A 29 -18.79 15.85 -22.97
CA VAL A 29 -19.18 15.29 -21.65
C VAL A 29 -20.70 15.25 -21.61
N ASP A 30 -21.26 14.04 -21.39
CA ASP A 30 -22.68 13.87 -21.10
C ASP A 30 -22.86 13.72 -19.59
N ALA A 31 -23.28 14.78 -18.94
CA ALA A 31 -23.48 14.82 -17.48
C ALA A 31 -24.69 13.96 -17.00
N ASN A 32 -25.48 13.40 -17.94
CA ASN A 32 -26.61 12.54 -17.62
C ASN A 32 -26.31 11.05 -17.85
N ALA A 33 -25.14 10.72 -18.39
CA ALA A 33 -24.74 9.35 -18.65
C ALA A 33 -23.71 8.87 -17.60
N GLY A 34 -23.81 7.61 -17.20
CA GLY A 34 -22.84 6.96 -16.32
C GLY A 34 -22.75 7.54 -14.90
N ILE A 35 -23.82 8.16 -14.41
CA ILE A 35 -23.86 8.75 -13.06
C ILE A 35 -23.68 7.64 -12.02
N LYS A 36 -22.64 7.76 -11.17
CA LYS A 36 -22.39 6.88 -10.04
C LYS A 36 -21.77 7.64 -8.89
N LYS A 37 -21.97 7.12 -7.67
CA LYS A 37 -21.32 7.67 -6.48
C LYS A 37 -19.82 7.36 -6.55
N ILE A 38 -19.02 8.38 -6.37
CA ILE A 38 -17.56 8.27 -6.25
C ILE A 38 -17.20 8.41 -4.78
N SER A 39 -16.32 7.54 -4.28
CA SER A 39 -15.79 7.69 -2.93
C SER A 39 -14.87 8.91 -2.85
N PRO A 40 -15.05 9.80 -1.86
CA PRO A 40 -14.09 10.89 -1.65
C PRO A 40 -12.71 10.37 -1.23
N TYR A 41 -12.63 9.17 -0.68
CA TYR A 41 -11.39 8.58 -0.16
C TYR A 41 -10.42 8.10 -1.25
N ILE A 42 -10.80 8.18 -2.52
CA ILE A 42 -9.81 8.03 -3.60
C ILE A 42 -8.86 9.24 -3.70
N TYR A 43 -9.23 10.37 -3.08
CA TYR A 43 -8.36 11.53 -2.89
C TYR A 43 -7.67 11.42 -1.52
N GLY A 44 -6.84 10.40 -1.37
CA GLY A 44 -6.13 10.10 -0.14
C GLY A 44 -4.61 10.13 -0.30
N ARG A 45 -3.90 9.98 0.81
CA ARG A 45 -2.45 9.83 0.81
C ARG A 45 -1.94 9.10 2.05
N ASN A 46 -0.72 8.56 1.96
CA ASN A 46 0.09 8.21 3.13
C ASN A 46 0.74 9.47 3.72
N ILE A 47 0.93 9.50 5.03
CA ILE A 47 1.47 10.66 5.73
C ILE A 47 2.65 10.28 6.59
N ASP A 48 3.71 11.07 6.42
CA ASP A 48 4.93 10.95 7.22
C ASP A 48 5.36 12.28 7.86
N ASN A 49 4.52 13.34 7.77
CA ASN A 49 4.94 14.69 8.15
C ASN A 49 4.15 15.29 9.32
N ILE A 50 3.31 14.49 10.01
CA ILE A 50 2.67 14.89 11.25
C ILE A 50 3.48 14.34 12.41
N SER A 51 4.10 15.24 13.18
CA SER A 51 4.89 14.88 14.35
C SER A 51 4.01 14.23 15.43
N ASP A 52 4.51 13.16 16.00
CA ASP A 52 3.93 12.42 17.12
C ASP A 52 4.57 12.75 18.47
N THR A 53 5.48 13.73 18.51
CA THR A 53 6.21 14.09 19.72
C THR A 53 5.57 15.20 20.53
N SER A 54 4.67 15.98 19.95
CA SER A 54 4.00 17.12 20.56
C SER A 54 2.67 17.42 19.92
N LEU A 55 1.67 17.81 20.71
CA LEU A 55 0.40 18.36 20.20
C LEU A 55 0.57 19.76 19.57
N VAL A 56 1.64 20.45 19.92
CA VAL A 56 1.98 21.74 19.29
C VAL A 56 2.70 21.46 17.99
N SER A 57 2.10 21.89 16.89
CA SER A 57 2.70 21.77 15.55
C SER A 57 3.77 22.83 15.33
N THR A 58 4.72 22.51 14.47
CA THR A 58 5.64 23.49 13.89
C THR A 58 5.01 24.22 12.73
N ASP A 59 5.52 25.39 12.35
CA ASP A 59 5.07 26.15 11.17
C ASP A 59 5.16 25.31 9.88
N LYS A 60 6.17 24.44 9.78
CA LYS A 60 6.34 23.52 8.65
C LYS A 60 5.22 22.50 8.58
N GLU A 61 4.84 21.94 9.71
CA GLU A 61 3.75 20.98 9.83
C GLU A 61 2.40 21.61 9.50
N ASP A 62 2.13 22.82 10.04
CA ASP A 62 0.90 23.56 9.75
C ASP A 62 0.81 23.95 8.26
N THR A 63 1.92 24.32 7.64
CA THR A 63 1.99 24.57 6.20
C THR A 63 1.67 23.32 5.39
N PHE A 64 2.21 22.18 5.78
CA PHE A 64 1.95 20.90 5.12
C PHE A 64 0.48 20.49 5.25
N ILE A 65 -0.11 20.61 6.43
CA ILE A 65 -1.54 20.34 6.66
C ILE A 65 -2.41 21.26 5.76
N ALA A 66 -2.09 22.56 5.69
CA ALA A 66 -2.81 23.49 4.83
C ALA A 66 -2.72 23.11 3.34
N GLN A 67 -1.56 22.66 2.87
CA GLN A 67 -1.38 22.18 1.50
C GLN A 67 -2.22 20.92 1.21
N MET A 68 -2.29 19.99 2.14
CA MET A 68 -3.13 18.81 1.99
C MET A 68 -4.62 19.13 1.90
N LEU A 69 -5.08 20.06 2.74
CA LEU A 69 -6.48 20.50 2.72
C LEU A 69 -6.80 21.25 1.42
N ASP A 70 -5.89 22.09 0.93
CA ASP A 70 -6.03 22.80 -0.34
C ASP A 70 -6.03 21.85 -1.54
N ALA A 71 -5.26 20.76 -1.47
CA ALA A 71 -5.25 19.69 -2.46
C ALA A 71 -6.51 18.80 -2.44
N GLY A 72 -7.42 19.00 -1.50
CA GLY A 72 -8.68 18.24 -1.40
C GLY A 72 -8.50 16.81 -0.90
N ILE A 73 -7.57 16.56 0.01
CA ILE A 73 -7.39 15.25 0.63
C ILE A 73 -8.57 14.96 1.56
N HIS A 74 -9.13 13.76 1.45
CA HIS A 74 -10.24 13.27 2.28
C HIS A 74 -9.89 12.03 3.11
N MET A 75 -8.81 11.32 2.80
CA MET A 75 -8.37 10.13 3.51
C MET A 75 -6.87 10.18 3.75
N MET A 76 -6.48 9.88 4.97
CA MET A 76 -5.09 9.68 5.35
C MET A 76 -4.86 8.25 5.80
N ARG A 77 -3.91 7.55 5.21
CA ARG A 77 -3.38 6.32 5.76
C ARG A 77 -2.27 6.70 6.74
N SER A 78 -2.67 6.90 7.99
CA SER A 78 -1.81 7.41 9.05
C SER A 78 -1.19 6.27 9.84
N ASN A 79 0.10 6.40 10.18
CA ASN A 79 0.82 5.42 11.00
C ASN A 79 0.53 3.96 10.57
N ASN A 80 0.86 3.68 9.35
CA ASN A 80 0.82 2.37 8.70
C ASN A 80 2.23 2.01 8.19
N GLY A 81 2.32 0.99 7.34
CA GLY A 81 3.59 0.47 6.87
C GLY A 81 4.23 -0.50 7.87
N ASN A 82 5.44 -0.95 7.59
CA ASN A 82 6.13 -1.95 8.39
C ASN A 82 6.35 -1.52 9.85
N ASN A 83 6.46 -0.22 10.10
CA ASN A 83 6.61 0.32 11.45
C ASN A 83 5.33 0.15 12.31
N ALA A 84 4.16 0.08 11.70
CA ALA A 84 2.91 -0.12 12.42
C ALA A 84 2.74 -1.56 12.92
N THR A 85 3.34 -2.53 12.25
CA THR A 85 3.18 -3.97 12.49
C THR A 85 3.53 -4.40 13.91
N ARG A 86 4.40 -3.66 14.59
CA ARG A 86 4.83 -3.97 15.97
C ARG A 86 4.60 -2.81 16.95
N TYR A 87 3.64 -1.94 16.64
CA TYR A 87 3.30 -0.81 17.50
C TYR A 87 2.64 -1.27 18.81
N ASN A 88 3.16 -0.74 19.90
CA ASN A 88 2.62 -0.90 21.25
C ASN A 88 1.96 0.41 21.70
N TRP A 89 0.65 0.50 21.54
CA TRP A 89 -0.10 1.71 21.87
C TRP A 89 -0.07 2.05 23.37
N ARG A 90 0.15 1.06 24.27
CA ARG A 90 0.22 1.28 25.72
C ARG A 90 1.53 1.94 26.13
N LYS A 91 2.61 1.60 25.44
CA LYS A 91 3.96 2.09 25.73
C LYS A 91 4.42 3.18 24.76
N LYS A 92 3.65 3.45 23.70
CA LYS A 92 4.01 4.40 22.65
C LYS A 92 5.38 4.09 22.03
N LEU A 93 5.56 2.83 21.69
CA LEU A 93 6.80 2.30 21.12
C LEU A 93 6.50 1.52 19.86
N THR A 94 7.40 1.56 18.89
CA THR A 94 7.37 0.68 17.73
C THR A 94 8.77 0.19 17.40
N VAL A 95 8.86 -0.76 16.46
CA VAL A 95 10.12 -1.28 15.94
C VAL A 95 10.34 -0.76 14.53
N HIS A 96 11.57 -0.46 14.18
CA HIS A 96 11.98 -0.10 12.82
C HIS A 96 12.51 -1.34 12.09
N PRO A 97 11.66 -2.17 11.48
CA PRO A 97 12.06 -3.49 10.98
C PRO A 97 12.91 -3.42 9.70
N ASP A 98 12.70 -2.41 8.86
CA ASP A 98 13.43 -2.25 7.60
C ASP A 98 14.88 -1.78 7.84
N TRP A 99 15.13 -1.17 9.00
CA TRP A 99 16.41 -0.61 9.37
C TRP A 99 16.73 -0.99 10.81
N TYR A 100 17.78 -1.77 11.04
CA TYR A 100 18.39 -2.01 12.34
C TYR A 100 17.56 -2.73 13.40
N ASN A 101 16.27 -3.00 13.18
CA ASN A 101 15.34 -3.59 14.17
C ASN A 101 15.30 -2.85 15.53
N ASN A 102 15.58 -1.57 15.54
CA ASN A 102 15.58 -0.78 16.75
C ASN A 102 14.18 -0.33 17.16
N VAL A 103 13.96 -0.27 18.47
CA VAL A 103 12.73 0.26 19.06
C VAL A 103 12.86 1.77 19.25
N TYR A 104 11.81 2.51 18.93
CA TYR A 104 11.76 3.96 19.11
C TYR A 104 10.37 4.42 19.58
N PRO A 105 10.29 5.60 20.24
CA PRO A 105 9.02 6.21 20.61
C PRO A 105 8.18 6.58 19.39
N HIS A 106 6.88 6.32 19.49
CA HIS A 106 5.91 6.67 18.44
C HIS A 106 4.51 6.79 19.06
N ASP A 107 3.91 7.97 19.07
CA ASP A 107 2.64 8.21 19.77
C ASP A 107 1.48 8.49 18.80
N TRP A 108 0.68 7.46 18.56
CA TRP A 108 -0.50 7.57 17.68
C TRP A 108 -1.63 8.40 18.28
N ASP A 109 -1.71 8.54 19.60
CA ASP A 109 -2.72 9.40 20.21
C ASP A 109 -2.50 10.86 19.81
N ILE A 110 -1.24 11.30 19.75
CA ILE A 110 -0.89 12.65 19.30
C ILE A 110 -1.27 12.85 17.83
N THR A 111 -0.90 11.93 16.95
CA THR A 111 -1.22 12.07 15.51
C THR A 111 -2.72 12.03 15.26
N ALA A 112 -3.45 11.13 15.93
CA ALA A 112 -4.90 11.06 15.84
C ALA A 112 -5.57 12.36 16.35
N LYS A 113 -5.10 12.91 17.47
CA LYS A 113 -5.61 14.18 17.99
C LYS A 113 -5.38 15.33 17.03
N LYS A 114 -4.23 15.39 16.35
CA LYS A 114 -3.96 16.42 15.33
C LYS A 114 -4.87 16.28 14.11
N VAL A 115 -5.19 15.07 13.67
CA VAL A 115 -6.19 14.85 12.62
C VAL A 115 -7.53 15.45 13.02
N LEU A 116 -8.01 15.16 14.24
CA LEU A 116 -9.27 15.68 14.74
C LEU A 116 -9.29 17.22 14.84
N ASP A 117 -8.20 17.81 15.34
CA ASP A 117 -8.15 19.23 15.65
C ASP A 117 -7.85 20.11 14.44
N LYS A 118 -7.03 19.63 13.49
CA LYS A 118 -6.45 20.45 12.43
C LYS A 118 -6.88 20.08 11.02
N MET A 119 -7.52 18.93 10.83
CA MET A 119 -7.85 18.43 9.49
C MET A 119 -9.35 18.18 9.34
N PRO A 120 -10.18 19.21 9.38
CA PRO A 120 -11.64 19.06 9.26
C PRO A 120 -12.00 18.40 7.91
N GLY A 121 -12.85 17.38 7.96
CA GLY A 121 -13.31 16.68 6.75
C GLY A 121 -12.33 15.66 6.17
N VAL A 122 -11.20 15.40 6.84
CA VAL A 122 -10.26 14.33 6.48
C VAL A 122 -10.38 13.19 7.47
N ASP A 123 -10.67 11.99 7.01
CA ASP A 123 -10.67 10.78 7.82
C ASP A 123 -9.27 10.13 7.81
N ALA A 124 -8.96 9.34 8.83
CA ALA A 124 -7.68 8.67 8.89
C ALA A 124 -7.82 7.17 9.18
N MET A 125 -6.96 6.38 8.55
CA MET A 125 -6.85 4.95 8.73
C MET A 125 -5.58 4.62 9.49
N TYR A 126 -5.71 3.80 10.53
CA TYR A 126 -4.62 3.22 11.31
C TYR A 126 -4.56 1.71 11.12
N ALA A 127 -3.58 1.04 11.73
CA ALA A 127 -3.39 -0.40 11.57
C ALA A 127 -3.49 -1.16 12.89
N PHE A 128 -4.02 -2.38 12.82
CA PHE A 128 -3.86 -3.40 13.86
C PHE A 128 -2.56 -4.19 13.62
N GLN A 129 -2.01 -4.77 14.68
CA GLN A 129 -0.80 -5.59 14.66
C GLN A 129 -1.19 -7.07 14.70
N LEU A 130 -0.82 -7.81 13.66
CA LEU A 130 -1.21 -9.21 13.49
C LEU A 130 -0.07 -10.21 13.73
N THR A 131 1.18 -9.77 13.86
CA THR A 131 2.32 -10.66 14.12
C THR A 131 2.21 -11.43 15.44
N GLY A 132 1.44 -10.92 16.40
CA GLY A 132 1.35 -11.44 17.75
C GLY A 132 2.44 -10.92 18.69
N TYR A 133 3.22 -9.93 18.25
CA TYR A 133 4.26 -9.26 19.01
C TYR A 133 4.18 -7.75 18.81
N ALA A 134 4.58 -7.00 19.85
CA ALA A 134 4.75 -5.55 19.79
C ALA A 134 6.01 -5.13 20.54
N ALA A 135 6.46 -3.90 20.34
CA ALA A 135 7.61 -3.33 21.01
C ALA A 135 7.42 -3.30 22.54
N LYS A 136 8.44 -3.68 23.29
CA LYS A 136 8.42 -3.77 24.76
C LYS A 136 9.25 -2.70 25.44
N THR A 137 10.47 -2.49 24.95
CA THR A 137 11.47 -1.57 25.51
C THR A 137 12.53 -1.25 24.47
N ASN A 138 13.19 -0.12 24.61
CA ASN A 138 14.35 0.27 23.81
C ASN A 138 15.70 -0.02 24.51
N GLU A 139 15.70 -0.67 25.66
CA GLU A 139 16.92 -0.94 26.43
C GLU A 139 17.90 -1.87 25.72
N TYR A 140 17.43 -2.67 24.79
CA TYR A 140 18.21 -3.64 24.01
C TYR A 140 18.45 -3.19 22.57
N ASN A 141 18.29 -1.91 22.28
CA ASN A 141 18.67 -1.40 20.99
C ASN A 141 20.18 -1.60 20.78
N PHE A 142 20.52 -2.00 19.57
CA PHE A 142 21.91 -1.90 19.12
C PHE A 142 22.28 -0.42 19.03
N ALA A 143 23.58 -0.15 19.04
CA ALA A 143 24.02 1.20 18.79
C ALA A 143 23.18 1.83 17.67
N ASP A 144 22.59 2.71 17.99
CA ASP A 144 21.86 3.72 17.40
C ASP A 144 22.26 4.04 15.94
N TRP A 145 21.55 4.93 15.43
CA TRP A 145 21.75 5.55 14.13
C TRP A 145 23.17 6.06 13.91
N ASP A 146 23.83 6.58 14.95
CA ASP A 146 25.15 7.18 14.84
C ASP A 146 26.21 6.18 14.38
N TRP A 147 26.16 4.93 14.89
CA TRP A 147 27.07 3.88 14.46
C TRP A 147 26.94 3.59 12.94
N TYR A 148 25.72 3.54 12.43
CA TYR A 148 25.49 3.32 10.99
C TYR A 148 25.89 4.52 10.14
N ILE A 149 25.70 5.74 10.65
CA ILE A 149 26.19 6.96 10.00
C ILE A 149 27.71 6.96 9.91
N GLU A 150 28.41 6.56 10.97
CA GLU A 150 29.86 6.48 11.00
C GLU A 150 30.42 5.43 10.03
N HIS A 151 29.72 4.32 9.85
CA HIS A 151 30.13 3.25 8.95
C HIS A 151 29.61 3.44 7.50
N GLY A 152 28.73 4.39 7.28
CA GLY A 152 28.22 4.81 5.97
C GLY A 152 27.62 3.67 5.14
N SER A 153 27.77 3.76 3.83
CA SER A 153 27.24 2.77 2.88
C SER A 153 27.90 1.37 2.98
N ASN A 154 28.93 1.23 3.76
CA ASN A 154 29.61 -0.04 4.01
C ASN A 154 28.90 -0.89 5.06
N ALA A 155 28.08 -0.27 5.91
CA ALA A 155 27.32 -0.99 6.93
C ALA A 155 26.05 -1.61 6.32
N LYS A 156 25.81 -2.87 6.67
CA LYS A 156 24.61 -3.59 6.21
C LYS A 156 23.44 -3.29 7.11
N GLN A 157 22.46 -2.56 6.60
CA GLN A 157 21.30 -2.07 7.36
C GLN A 157 20.36 -3.16 7.89
N THR A 158 20.41 -4.35 7.31
CA THR A 158 19.52 -5.47 7.64
C THR A 158 20.12 -6.45 8.64
N LEU A 159 21.17 -6.07 9.37
CA LEU A 159 21.71 -6.90 10.44
C LEU A 159 20.72 -6.93 11.60
N ASN A 160 20.42 -8.11 12.13
CA ASN A 160 19.60 -8.26 13.32
C ASN A 160 20.46 -8.06 14.58
N LEU A 161 20.63 -6.81 15.01
CA LEU A 161 21.53 -6.42 16.10
C LEU A 161 20.78 -5.96 17.36
N ALA A 162 19.56 -5.44 17.25
CA ALA A 162 18.73 -5.13 18.42
C ALA A 162 18.51 -6.40 19.25
N GLY A 163 18.36 -6.27 20.56
CA GLY A 163 18.30 -7.41 21.47
C GLY A 163 19.66 -7.97 21.88
N GLY A 164 20.69 -7.13 21.92
CA GLY A 164 22.04 -7.50 22.35
C GLY A 164 22.89 -8.19 21.29
N GLY A 165 22.59 -7.93 20.00
CA GLY A 165 23.44 -8.33 18.90
C GLY A 165 24.76 -7.56 18.84
N GLU A 166 25.73 -8.09 18.10
CA GLU A 166 27.06 -7.51 17.96
C GLU A 166 27.47 -7.54 16.47
N PRO A 167 27.83 -6.40 15.86
CA PRO A 167 28.27 -6.36 14.45
C PRO A 167 29.73 -6.74 14.32
N SER A 168 30.13 -7.18 13.11
CA SER A 168 31.53 -7.20 12.71
C SER A 168 32.09 -5.79 12.58
N ALA A 169 33.42 -5.66 12.67
CA ALA A 169 34.09 -4.36 12.60
C ALA A 169 33.82 -3.60 11.29
N ASP A 170 33.56 -4.32 10.20
CA ASP A 170 33.21 -3.76 8.90
C ASP A 170 31.70 -3.54 8.69
N GLY A 171 30.87 -3.88 9.67
CA GLY A 171 29.42 -3.73 9.59
C GLY A 171 28.71 -4.61 8.57
N GLN A 172 29.35 -5.67 8.07
CA GLN A 172 28.76 -6.52 7.02
C GLN A 172 28.07 -7.77 7.56
N THR A 173 28.42 -8.21 8.78
CA THR A 173 27.86 -9.41 9.40
C THR A 173 27.54 -9.16 10.86
N ALA A 174 26.58 -9.90 11.41
CA ALA A 174 26.41 -10.01 12.84
C ALA A 174 27.37 -11.08 13.38
N ILE A 175 28.31 -10.70 14.24
CA ILE A 175 29.12 -11.66 15.02
C ILE A 175 28.23 -12.42 15.98
N LYS A 176 27.22 -11.71 16.52
CA LYS A 176 26.15 -12.24 17.35
C LYS A 176 24.84 -11.64 16.91
N GLU A 177 23.89 -12.49 16.58
CA GLU A 177 22.51 -12.08 16.29
C GLU A 177 21.82 -11.55 17.55
N GLY A 178 20.95 -10.57 17.38
CA GLY A 178 20.09 -10.07 18.45
C GLY A 178 18.95 -11.03 18.78
N ASP A 179 18.35 -10.85 19.95
CA ASP A 179 17.16 -11.60 20.38
C ASP A 179 15.94 -10.67 20.45
N ALA A 180 15.02 -10.84 19.51
CA ALA A 180 13.81 -10.03 19.40
C ALA A 180 12.94 -10.10 20.67
N LEU A 181 12.98 -11.19 21.44
CA LEU A 181 12.18 -11.33 22.66
C LEU A 181 12.70 -10.46 23.84
N LEU A 182 13.90 -9.95 23.75
CA LEU A 182 14.40 -8.98 24.73
C LEU A 182 13.73 -7.62 24.58
N TYR A 183 13.42 -7.18 23.35
CA TYR A 183 12.80 -5.88 23.08
C TYR A 183 11.36 -5.94 22.57
N SER A 184 10.78 -7.14 22.45
CA SER A 184 9.38 -7.37 22.06
C SER A 184 8.64 -8.17 23.12
N GLU A 185 7.32 -8.00 23.17
CA GLU A 185 6.42 -8.75 24.05
C GLU A 185 5.26 -9.36 23.26
N PRO A 186 4.64 -10.45 23.76
CA PRO A 186 3.44 -11.02 23.17
C PRO A 186 2.31 -9.99 23.05
N TRP A 187 1.69 -9.92 21.89
CA TRP A 187 0.65 -8.96 21.56
C TRP A 187 -0.55 -9.65 20.93
N PRO A 188 -1.41 -10.30 21.73
CA PRO A 188 -2.59 -11.00 21.22
C PRO A 188 -3.64 -10.03 20.66
N ALA A 189 -4.62 -10.55 19.93
CA ALA A 189 -5.68 -9.79 19.28
C ALA A 189 -6.39 -8.80 20.24
N ASP A 190 -6.67 -9.20 21.48
CA ASP A 190 -7.25 -8.30 22.48
C ASP A 190 -6.34 -7.10 22.82
N SER A 191 -5.04 -7.27 22.72
CA SER A 191 -4.09 -6.19 22.98
C SER A 191 -4.08 -5.16 21.84
N THR A 192 -4.01 -5.61 20.59
CA THR A 192 -4.03 -4.69 19.46
C THR A 192 -5.36 -3.96 19.33
N VAL A 193 -6.47 -4.65 19.49
CA VAL A 193 -7.81 -4.07 19.40
C VAL A 193 -8.10 -3.11 20.56
N GLY A 194 -7.41 -3.26 21.68
CA GLY A 194 -7.57 -2.41 22.87
C GLY A 194 -7.35 -0.91 22.62
N ILE A 195 -6.69 -0.51 21.53
CA ILE A 195 -6.56 0.90 21.14
C ILE A 195 -7.94 1.54 20.80
N VAL A 196 -8.88 0.75 20.29
CA VAL A 196 -10.21 1.25 19.91
C VAL A 196 -11.00 1.77 21.13
N PRO A 197 -11.22 0.97 22.20
CA PRO A 197 -11.84 1.49 23.42
C PRO A 197 -10.98 2.54 24.10
N HIS A 198 -9.64 2.49 24.02
CA HIS A 198 -8.79 3.56 24.53
C HIS A 198 -9.11 4.91 23.87
N TRP A 199 -9.20 4.98 22.56
CA TRP A 199 -9.53 6.22 21.87
C TRP A 199 -10.98 6.63 22.08
N ARG A 200 -11.93 5.70 22.01
CA ARG A 200 -13.35 5.98 22.14
C ARG A 200 -13.75 6.35 23.58
N ASP A 201 -13.32 5.53 24.55
CA ASP A 201 -13.87 5.56 25.91
C ASP A 201 -12.98 6.35 26.88
N GLU A 202 -11.66 6.36 26.71
CA GLU A 202 -10.75 7.09 27.58
C GLU A 202 -10.43 8.48 27.02
N LEU A 203 -9.96 8.56 25.75
CA LEU A 203 -9.60 9.84 25.12
C LEU A 203 -10.78 10.60 24.54
N LYS A 204 -11.95 9.96 24.40
CA LYS A 204 -13.17 10.57 23.84
C LYS A 204 -12.99 11.12 22.42
N TYR A 205 -12.22 10.42 21.60
CA TYR A 205 -12.02 10.79 20.21
C TYR A 205 -13.29 10.51 19.39
N ASP A 206 -13.54 11.32 18.38
CA ASP A 206 -14.57 11.06 17.39
C ASP A 206 -14.17 9.91 16.48
N MET A 207 -14.60 8.70 16.83
CA MET A 207 -14.26 7.48 16.11
C MET A 207 -14.82 7.42 14.69
N SER A 208 -15.81 8.24 14.35
CA SER A 208 -16.31 8.31 12.97
C SER A 208 -15.25 8.76 11.98
N ARG A 209 -14.22 9.48 12.47
CA ARG A 209 -13.06 9.93 11.70
C ARG A 209 -11.97 8.85 11.52
N PHE A 210 -12.10 7.73 12.26
CA PHE A 210 -11.17 6.60 12.28
C PHE A 210 -11.90 5.28 12.02
N GLN A 211 -12.86 5.30 11.11
CA GLN A 211 -13.69 4.12 10.87
C GLN A 211 -12.93 2.98 10.19
N TYR A 212 -11.92 3.30 9.36
CA TYR A 212 -11.15 2.33 8.59
C TYR A 212 -9.88 1.92 9.34
N TRP A 213 -9.67 0.59 9.42
CA TRP A 213 -8.49 0.00 10.05
C TRP A 213 -7.84 -1.01 9.12
N SER A 214 -6.56 -0.78 8.84
CA SER A 214 -5.72 -1.71 8.10
C SER A 214 -5.45 -2.95 8.94
N MET A 215 -5.64 -4.12 8.36
CA MET A 215 -5.35 -5.38 9.03
C MET A 215 -3.89 -5.74 8.81
N ASP A 216 -3.03 -4.94 9.46
CA ASP A 216 -1.58 -4.90 9.35
C ASP A 216 -1.07 -4.36 8.00
N ASN A 217 0.18 -4.63 7.69
CA ASN A 217 0.89 -4.21 6.50
C ASN A 217 1.68 -5.37 5.92
N GLU A 218 1.48 -5.66 4.63
CA GLU A 218 2.32 -6.53 3.80
C GLU A 218 2.70 -7.86 4.49
N MET A 219 1.69 -8.51 5.08
CA MET A 219 1.93 -9.71 5.89
C MET A 219 2.56 -10.87 5.11
N ASP A 220 2.44 -10.86 3.81
CA ASP A 220 2.98 -11.85 2.88
C ASP A 220 4.50 -11.77 2.71
N ILE A 221 5.14 -10.68 3.17
CA ILE A 221 6.59 -10.50 3.15
C ILE A 221 7.24 -10.39 4.55
N TRP A 222 6.50 -10.68 5.63
CA TRP A 222 7.03 -10.57 6.99
C TRP A 222 8.29 -11.41 7.27
N LYS A 223 8.50 -12.50 6.55
CA LYS A 223 9.73 -13.26 6.67
C LYS A 223 10.98 -12.45 6.28
N GLY A 224 10.81 -11.41 5.46
CA GLY A 224 11.86 -10.43 5.15
C GLY A 224 11.82 -9.22 6.08
N THR A 225 10.67 -8.60 6.25
CA THR A 225 10.53 -7.32 6.98
C THR A 225 10.54 -7.50 8.51
N HIS A 226 10.15 -8.67 9.02
CA HIS A 226 10.14 -9.01 10.45
C HIS A 226 10.88 -10.32 10.73
N SER A 227 12.01 -10.54 10.05
CA SER A 227 12.82 -11.76 10.10
C SER A 227 13.33 -12.09 11.50
N ASP A 228 13.52 -11.08 12.35
CA ASP A 228 13.94 -11.19 13.75
C ASP A 228 12.95 -12.00 14.62
N LEU A 229 11.67 -12.03 14.26
CA LEU A 229 10.66 -12.83 14.96
C LEU A 229 10.66 -14.32 14.57
N ASN A 230 11.34 -14.67 13.49
CA ASN A 230 11.42 -16.04 12.95
C ASN A 230 10.07 -16.76 12.85
N LEU A 231 9.05 -16.03 12.33
CA LEU A 231 7.70 -16.55 12.18
C LEU A 231 7.64 -17.59 11.05
N ASN A 232 6.85 -18.64 11.25
CA ASN A 232 6.54 -19.59 10.20
C ASN A 232 5.37 -19.07 9.35
N ILE A 233 5.68 -18.29 8.33
CA ILE A 233 4.69 -17.61 7.48
C ILE A 233 4.09 -18.60 6.49
N THR A 234 2.81 -18.93 6.69
CA THR A 234 1.97 -19.71 5.77
C THR A 234 0.65 -19.01 5.52
N GLY A 235 -0.07 -19.36 4.45
CA GLY A 235 -1.38 -18.78 4.18
C GLY A 235 -2.38 -19.01 5.31
N ASP A 236 -2.41 -20.18 5.90
CA ASP A 236 -3.29 -20.47 7.05
C ASP A 236 -2.89 -19.63 8.27
N PHE A 237 -1.59 -19.52 8.59
CA PHE A 237 -1.11 -18.68 9.69
C PHE A 237 -1.58 -17.22 9.53
N LEU A 238 -1.40 -16.64 8.34
CA LEU A 238 -1.79 -15.25 8.08
C LEU A 238 -3.30 -15.04 8.19
N VAL A 239 -4.08 -15.95 7.61
CA VAL A 239 -5.55 -15.88 7.67
C VAL A 239 -6.08 -16.08 9.08
N GLU A 240 -5.52 -17.00 9.86
CA GLU A 240 -5.90 -17.20 11.27
C GLU A 240 -5.69 -15.95 12.11
N ARG A 241 -4.53 -15.28 11.95
CA ARG A 241 -4.24 -14.00 12.60
C ARG A 241 -5.23 -12.91 12.20
N TYR A 242 -5.49 -12.81 10.89
CA TYR A 242 -6.49 -11.87 10.38
C TYR A 242 -7.87 -12.11 11.01
N ILE A 243 -8.38 -13.33 10.97
CA ILE A 243 -9.71 -13.68 11.48
C ILE A 243 -9.85 -13.40 12.98
N ASP A 244 -8.81 -13.74 13.77
CA ASP A 244 -8.84 -13.52 15.22
C ASP A 244 -8.95 -12.02 15.54
N VAL A 245 -8.09 -11.19 14.96
CA VAL A 245 -8.14 -9.74 15.16
C VAL A 245 -9.44 -9.14 14.60
N ALA A 246 -9.91 -9.57 13.43
CA ALA A 246 -11.13 -9.06 12.82
C ALA A 246 -12.38 -9.33 13.70
N LYS A 247 -12.51 -10.53 14.27
CA LYS A 247 -13.59 -10.86 15.21
C LYS A 247 -13.55 -9.98 16.45
N LYS A 248 -12.36 -9.77 17.03
CA LYS A 248 -12.19 -8.93 18.23
C LYS A 248 -12.48 -7.45 17.92
N ALA A 249 -12.00 -6.94 16.80
CA ALA A 249 -12.24 -5.58 16.36
C ALA A 249 -13.73 -5.32 16.16
N ARG A 250 -14.44 -6.21 15.48
CA ARG A 250 -15.88 -6.11 15.28
C ARG A 250 -16.66 -6.20 16.58
N ALA A 251 -16.24 -7.01 17.54
CA ALA A 251 -16.84 -7.09 18.86
C ALA A 251 -16.61 -5.82 19.70
N ALA A 252 -15.45 -5.18 19.56
CA ALA A 252 -15.13 -3.94 20.26
C ALA A 252 -15.89 -2.72 19.67
N TRP A 253 -16.12 -2.74 18.35
CA TRP A 253 -16.83 -1.68 17.64
C TRP A 253 -17.50 -2.22 16.37
N GLY A 254 -18.85 -2.31 16.40
CA GLY A 254 -19.64 -2.89 15.31
C GLY A 254 -19.50 -2.16 13.97
N ASP A 255 -19.32 -0.83 14.00
CA ASP A 255 -19.24 0.01 12.80
C ASP A 255 -17.84 0.14 12.20
N ILE A 256 -16.83 -0.52 12.79
CA ILE A 256 -15.46 -0.53 12.28
C ILE A 256 -15.43 -1.10 10.87
N LYS A 257 -14.60 -0.56 9.98
CA LYS A 257 -14.35 -1.08 8.65
C LYS A 257 -12.93 -1.65 8.55
N LEU A 258 -12.84 -2.93 8.23
CA LEU A 258 -11.58 -3.67 8.18
C LEU A 258 -11.11 -3.78 6.73
N THR A 259 -9.86 -3.37 6.49
CA THR A 259 -9.23 -3.42 5.17
C THR A 259 -8.13 -4.48 5.14
N GLY A 260 -8.11 -5.31 4.12
CA GLY A 260 -7.09 -6.36 3.97
C GLY A 260 -7.20 -7.12 2.66
N PRO A 261 -6.20 -7.97 2.35
CA PRO A 261 -5.04 -8.39 3.15
C PRO A 261 -3.83 -7.45 3.14
N VAL A 262 -3.86 -6.32 2.44
CA VAL A 262 -2.77 -5.32 2.36
C VAL A 262 -1.46 -5.94 1.85
N VAL A 263 -1.54 -6.60 0.71
CA VAL A 263 -0.40 -7.31 0.11
C VAL A 263 0.65 -6.37 -0.46
N ALA A 264 1.92 -6.77 -0.43
CA ALA A 264 3.05 -5.91 -0.75
C ALA A 264 3.13 -5.43 -2.21
N ASN A 265 2.87 -6.30 -3.20
CA ASN A 265 2.98 -5.94 -4.61
C ASN A 265 2.39 -7.02 -5.52
N GLU A 266 2.47 -6.84 -6.85
CA GLU A 266 1.97 -7.81 -7.83
C GLU A 266 2.58 -9.22 -7.70
N TRP A 267 3.79 -9.36 -7.17
CA TRP A 267 4.39 -10.65 -6.87
C TRP A 267 3.59 -11.45 -5.85
N GLN A 268 3.09 -10.77 -4.84
CA GLN A 268 2.35 -11.33 -3.75
C GLN A 268 0.85 -11.48 -4.06
N TRP A 269 0.38 -11.06 -5.24
CA TRP A 269 -1.01 -11.34 -5.61
C TRP A 269 -1.29 -12.85 -5.73
N CYS A 270 -0.28 -13.62 -6.12
CA CYS A 270 -0.41 -15.07 -6.27
C CYS A 270 0.44 -15.89 -5.29
N HIS A 271 1.43 -15.30 -4.67
CA HIS A 271 2.39 -15.97 -3.82
C HIS A 271 2.54 -15.29 -2.47
N ILE A 272 2.93 -16.06 -1.46
CA ILE A 272 3.52 -15.57 -0.23
C ILE A 272 5.02 -15.65 -0.44
N ALA A 273 5.72 -14.51 -0.43
CA ALA A 273 7.13 -14.48 -0.81
C ALA A 273 7.81 -13.21 -0.31
N ALA A 274 8.69 -13.34 0.66
CA ALA A 274 9.66 -12.31 1.01
C ALA A 274 10.97 -12.45 0.20
N THR A 275 11.35 -13.69 -0.08
CA THR A 275 12.55 -14.05 -0.85
C THR A 275 12.21 -15.12 -1.89
N ALA A 276 13.12 -15.39 -2.81
CA ALA A 276 12.93 -16.46 -3.79
C ALA A 276 12.80 -17.85 -3.15
N GLU A 277 13.46 -18.07 -2.01
CA GLU A 277 13.44 -19.35 -1.28
C GLU A 277 12.12 -19.57 -0.56
N ASP A 278 11.43 -18.51 -0.17
CA ASP A 278 10.15 -18.56 0.53
C ASP A 278 8.95 -18.50 -0.40
N ASN A 279 9.19 -18.40 -1.68
CA ASN A 279 8.15 -18.25 -2.68
C ASN A 279 7.28 -19.51 -2.74
N HIS A 280 6.05 -19.41 -2.24
CA HIS A 280 5.10 -20.49 -2.29
C HIS A 280 3.67 -20.01 -2.50
N ARG A 281 2.85 -20.86 -3.07
CA ARG A 281 1.40 -20.69 -3.15
C ARG A 281 0.74 -21.48 -2.01
N PRO A 282 -0.23 -20.87 -1.29
CA PRO A 282 -0.99 -21.63 -0.31
C PRO A 282 -1.81 -22.73 -0.97
N THR A 283 -2.05 -23.82 -0.26
CA THR A 283 -2.77 -25.00 -0.79
C THR A 283 -3.99 -25.33 0.06
N ILE A 284 -5.03 -25.86 -0.59
CA ILE A 284 -6.18 -26.49 0.06
C ILE A 284 -6.34 -27.87 -0.56
N ASP A 285 -6.33 -28.92 0.26
CA ASP A 285 -6.40 -30.31 -0.19
C ASP A 285 -5.37 -30.63 -1.29
N GLY A 286 -4.15 -30.08 -1.17
CA GLY A 286 -3.05 -30.26 -2.11
C GLY A 286 -3.18 -29.44 -3.40
N LYS A 287 -4.27 -28.70 -3.60
CA LYS A 287 -4.45 -27.82 -4.75
C LYS A 287 -3.90 -26.42 -4.45
N PRO A 288 -2.98 -25.86 -5.27
CA PRO A 288 -2.47 -24.53 -5.07
C PRO A 288 -3.51 -23.46 -5.47
N TYR A 289 -3.52 -22.35 -4.71
CA TYR A 289 -4.34 -21.16 -4.94
C TYR A 289 -3.45 -19.95 -5.13
N CYS A 290 -3.91 -18.93 -5.87
CA CYS A 290 -3.35 -17.59 -5.70
C CYS A 290 -3.57 -17.11 -4.28
N TRP A 291 -2.61 -16.37 -3.71
CA TRP A 291 -2.71 -15.91 -2.33
C TRP A 291 -3.97 -15.07 -2.09
N LEU A 292 -4.30 -14.14 -3.01
CA LEU A 292 -5.51 -13.32 -2.88
C LEU A 292 -6.79 -14.16 -2.93
N GLU A 293 -6.89 -15.17 -3.81
CA GLU A 293 -8.04 -16.08 -3.86
C GLU A 293 -8.15 -16.92 -2.59
N PHE A 294 -7.01 -17.44 -2.10
CA PHE A 294 -6.96 -18.21 -0.86
C PHE A 294 -7.48 -17.39 0.32
N PHE A 295 -7.00 -16.17 0.47
CA PHE A 295 -7.43 -15.24 1.52
C PHE A 295 -8.94 -15.00 1.45
N ILE A 296 -9.47 -14.59 0.29
CA ILE A 296 -10.90 -14.34 0.07
C ILE A 296 -11.73 -15.57 0.46
N LYS A 297 -11.34 -16.75 -0.01
CA LYS A 297 -12.04 -18.01 0.28
C LYS A 297 -12.09 -18.29 1.77
N LYS A 298 -10.96 -18.25 2.46
CA LYS A 298 -10.84 -18.55 3.89
C LYS A 298 -11.60 -17.56 4.77
N VAL A 299 -11.53 -16.26 4.44
CA VAL A 299 -12.28 -15.22 5.17
C VAL A 299 -13.79 -15.38 4.95
N ALA A 300 -14.22 -15.69 3.72
CA ALA A 300 -15.64 -15.95 3.43
C ALA A 300 -16.17 -17.17 4.21
N GLU A 301 -15.40 -18.24 4.28
CA GLU A 301 -15.74 -19.42 5.07
C GLU A 301 -15.87 -19.10 6.56
N ALA A 302 -14.94 -18.33 7.12
CA ALA A 302 -14.95 -17.90 8.51
C ALA A 302 -16.12 -16.93 8.82
N GLU A 303 -16.43 -16.02 7.92
CA GLU A 303 -17.57 -15.11 8.02
C GLU A 303 -18.89 -15.88 8.01
N LYS A 304 -19.03 -16.82 7.07
CA LYS A 304 -20.20 -17.72 7.02
C LYS A 304 -20.37 -18.56 8.27
N ALA A 305 -19.27 -19.09 8.81
CA ALA A 305 -19.27 -19.94 9.99
C ALA A 305 -19.61 -19.18 11.28
N SER A 306 -19.17 -17.92 11.38
CA SER A 306 -19.36 -17.08 12.58
C SER A 306 -20.59 -16.17 12.51
N GLY A 307 -21.10 -15.87 11.33
CA GLY A 307 -22.12 -14.84 11.11
C GLY A 307 -21.62 -13.41 11.37
N VAL A 308 -20.29 -13.22 11.45
CA VAL A 308 -19.66 -11.93 11.74
C VAL A 308 -18.94 -11.42 10.49
N ARG A 309 -19.21 -10.19 10.07
CA ARG A 309 -18.51 -9.50 8.99
C ARG A 309 -17.05 -9.30 9.34
N LEU A 310 -16.12 -9.84 8.52
CA LEU A 310 -14.69 -9.83 8.79
C LEU A 310 -13.90 -8.99 7.80
N LEU A 311 -14.46 -8.64 6.63
CA LEU A 311 -13.80 -7.89 5.57
C LEU A 311 -14.77 -6.87 4.97
N ASP A 312 -14.40 -5.59 4.95
CA ASP A 312 -15.19 -4.53 4.36
C ASP A 312 -14.57 -3.97 3.08
N VAL A 313 -13.22 -3.88 3.04
CA VAL A 313 -12.48 -3.34 1.90
C VAL A 313 -11.35 -4.30 1.56
N PHE A 314 -11.30 -4.75 0.31
CA PHE A 314 -10.21 -5.59 -0.18
C PHE A 314 -9.06 -4.70 -0.65
N ASP A 315 -7.93 -4.77 0.05
CA ASP A 315 -6.82 -3.85 -0.08
C ASP A 315 -5.56 -4.52 -0.64
N ILE A 316 -4.96 -3.88 -1.63
CA ILE A 316 -3.69 -4.30 -2.22
C ILE A 316 -2.74 -3.12 -2.32
N HIS A 317 -1.44 -3.38 -2.26
CA HIS A 317 -0.42 -2.46 -2.72
C HIS A 317 0.01 -2.81 -4.14
N TRP A 318 0.50 -1.81 -4.86
CA TRP A 318 1.08 -2.02 -6.17
C TRP A 318 2.11 -0.95 -6.51
N TYR A 319 3.34 -1.35 -6.64
CA TYR A 319 4.49 -0.53 -7.02
C TYR A 319 4.97 -0.92 -8.41
N PRO A 320 4.37 -0.36 -9.48
CA PRO A 320 4.80 -0.67 -10.84
C PRO A 320 6.22 -0.20 -11.11
N SER A 321 7.01 -1.02 -11.82
CA SER A 321 8.45 -0.81 -12.00
C SER A 321 8.88 -0.48 -13.43
N GLU A 322 7.94 -0.32 -14.38
CA GLU A 322 8.25 0.03 -15.76
C GLU A 322 8.89 1.42 -15.85
N LYS A 323 9.93 1.54 -16.64
CA LYS A 323 10.68 2.79 -16.79
C LYS A 323 10.28 3.61 -18.01
N ASP A 324 9.65 3.02 -19.02
CA ASP A 324 9.18 3.74 -20.18
C ASP A 324 7.95 4.60 -19.83
N TYR A 325 8.08 5.92 -19.95
CA TYR A 325 7.00 6.87 -19.63
C TYR A 325 5.68 6.61 -20.38
N LYS A 326 5.75 6.09 -21.59
CA LYS A 326 4.54 5.75 -22.37
C LYS A 326 3.78 4.59 -21.72
N ASN A 327 4.50 3.62 -21.19
CA ASN A 327 3.92 2.51 -20.46
C ASN A 327 3.40 2.98 -19.10
N ARG A 328 4.11 3.87 -18.42
CA ARG A 328 3.68 4.44 -17.13
C ARG A 328 2.28 5.05 -17.19
N ILE A 329 2.00 5.88 -18.18
CA ILE A 329 0.68 6.48 -18.37
C ILE A 329 -0.41 5.42 -18.54
N ASN A 330 -0.06 4.23 -19.03
CA ASN A 330 -0.98 3.11 -19.24
C ASN A 330 -1.03 2.10 -18.06
N TRP A 331 -0.25 2.26 -17.00
CA TRP A 331 -0.22 1.31 -15.88
C TRP A 331 -1.60 1.04 -15.28
N HIS A 332 -2.44 2.06 -15.17
CA HIS A 332 -3.80 1.91 -14.67
C HIS A 332 -4.60 0.79 -15.35
N ARG A 333 -4.29 0.48 -16.63
CA ARG A 333 -4.96 -0.59 -17.40
C ARG A 333 -4.66 -1.99 -16.85
N VAL A 334 -3.54 -2.18 -16.15
CA VAL A 334 -3.21 -3.45 -15.48
C VAL A 334 -4.29 -3.83 -14.46
N LEU A 335 -5.00 -2.86 -13.91
CA LEU A 335 -5.98 -3.07 -12.87
C LEU A 335 -7.31 -3.65 -13.40
N TYR A 336 -7.73 -3.26 -14.62
CA TYR A 336 -9.09 -3.59 -15.11
C TYR A 336 -9.15 -4.10 -16.56
N ASP A 337 -8.17 -3.75 -17.43
CA ASP A 337 -8.28 -4.00 -18.86
C ASP A 337 -7.84 -5.42 -19.21
N THR A 338 -8.80 -6.28 -19.52
CA THR A 338 -8.57 -7.68 -19.90
C THR A 338 -7.80 -7.85 -21.21
N THR A 339 -7.63 -6.79 -21.99
CA THR A 339 -6.90 -6.81 -23.27
C THR A 339 -5.48 -6.27 -23.15
N TYR A 340 -5.17 -5.54 -22.07
CA TYR A 340 -3.89 -4.88 -21.90
C TYR A 340 -2.78 -5.88 -21.54
N TYR A 341 -1.68 -5.76 -22.24
CA TYR A 341 -0.50 -6.60 -22.09
C TYR A 341 0.62 -5.80 -21.44
N TYR A 342 1.02 -6.19 -20.23
CA TYR A 342 2.03 -5.51 -19.44
C TYR A 342 3.29 -6.39 -19.34
N GLU A 343 4.24 -6.18 -20.23
CA GLU A 343 5.44 -7.00 -20.33
C GLU A 343 6.54 -6.64 -19.34
N GLY A 344 6.55 -5.40 -18.85
CA GLY A 344 7.58 -4.85 -17.97
C GLY A 344 7.43 -5.22 -16.50
N GLY A 345 6.24 -5.61 -16.05
CA GLY A 345 5.95 -5.88 -14.65
C GLY A 345 6.40 -7.27 -14.20
N ASN A 346 7.10 -7.31 -13.08
CA ASN A 346 7.70 -8.53 -12.58
C ASN A 346 6.66 -9.57 -12.13
N GLY A 347 5.77 -9.22 -11.22
CA GLY A 347 4.75 -10.12 -10.68
C GLY A 347 3.64 -10.42 -11.67
N VAL A 348 3.24 -9.44 -12.48
CA VAL A 348 2.29 -9.61 -13.57
C VAL A 348 2.82 -10.61 -14.60
N ARG A 349 4.12 -10.61 -14.82
CA ARG A 349 4.82 -11.47 -15.76
C ARG A 349 4.91 -12.92 -15.33
N CYS A 350 4.86 -13.20 -14.03
CA CYS A 350 5.07 -14.54 -13.52
C CYS A 350 6.43 -15.13 -13.91
N ALA A 351 7.48 -14.59 -13.33
CA ALA A 351 8.88 -14.82 -13.73
C ALA A 351 9.32 -16.29 -13.79
N SER A 352 8.66 -17.18 -13.05
CA SER A 352 9.02 -18.60 -13.03
C SER A 352 8.28 -19.45 -14.07
N GLY A 353 7.36 -18.88 -14.84
CA GLY A 353 6.45 -19.66 -15.71
C GLY A 353 5.52 -20.62 -14.95
N THR A 354 5.57 -20.59 -13.61
CA THR A 354 4.81 -21.47 -12.72
C THR A 354 3.56 -20.81 -12.16
N CYS A 355 3.41 -19.52 -12.36
CA CYS A 355 2.20 -18.79 -12.03
C CYS A 355 1.15 -19.09 -13.09
N ASP A 356 0.30 -20.02 -12.80
CA ASP A 356 -0.69 -20.48 -13.74
C ASP A 356 -1.98 -19.66 -13.67
N TRP A 357 -1.81 -18.38 -13.86
CA TRP A 357 -2.95 -17.46 -13.96
C TRP A 357 -3.85 -17.82 -15.14
N SER A 358 -3.29 -18.47 -16.17
CA SER A 358 -4.02 -18.90 -17.34
C SER A 358 -5.11 -19.92 -17.06
N ASN A 359 -4.98 -20.70 -15.99
CA ASN A 359 -5.95 -21.72 -15.61
C ASN A 359 -7.12 -21.18 -14.79
N GLU A 360 -7.02 -19.98 -14.26
CA GLU A 360 -8.03 -19.44 -13.35
C GLU A 360 -9.09 -18.60 -14.05
N ILE A 361 -8.73 -17.96 -15.15
CA ILE A 361 -9.67 -17.21 -15.99
C ILE A 361 -9.49 -17.61 -17.45
N ALA A 362 -10.57 -18.07 -18.07
CA ALA A 362 -10.55 -18.48 -19.47
C ALA A 362 -10.01 -17.36 -20.38
N GLY A 363 -9.06 -17.72 -21.24
CA GLY A 363 -8.43 -16.79 -22.19
C GLY A 363 -7.37 -15.87 -21.60
N TYR A 364 -7.06 -15.98 -20.30
CA TYR A 364 -5.96 -15.24 -19.71
C TYR A 364 -4.62 -15.73 -20.24
N LYS A 365 -3.73 -14.80 -20.54
CA LYS A 365 -2.32 -15.08 -20.87
C LYS A 365 -1.44 -14.39 -19.85
N ALA A 366 -0.28 -14.98 -19.54
CA ALA A 366 0.78 -14.34 -18.79
C ALA A 366 0.91 -12.88 -19.25
N TYR A 367 1.19 -11.93 -18.38
CA TYR A 367 1.25 -10.49 -18.64
C TYR A 367 -0.08 -9.71 -18.71
N ARG A 368 -1.22 -10.37 -18.57
CA ARG A 368 -2.50 -9.69 -18.42
C ARG A 368 -3.01 -9.91 -17.02
N SER A 369 -2.99 -8.89 -16.20
CA SER A 369 -3.40 -9.00 -14.81
C SER A 369 -4.89 -8.77 -14.60
N TYR A 370 -5.41 -7.62 -15.03
CA TYR A 370 -6.77 -7.14 -14.73
C TYR A 370 -7.22 -7.51 -13.32
N ILE A 371 -6.36 -7.17 -12.32
CA ILE A 371 -6.48 -7.69 -10.96
C ILE A 371 -7.81 -7.34 -10.27
N PHE A 372 -8.38 -6.16 -10.51
CA PHE A 372 -9.68 -5.78 -9.94
C PHE A 372 -10.81 -6.68 -10.45
N VAL A 373 -10.77 -7.05 -11.74
CA VAL A 373 -11.74 -7.97 -12.31
C VAL A 373 -11.63 -9.35 -11.63
N ARG A 374 -10.41 -9.83 -11.42
CA ARG A 374 -10.17 -11.12 -10.75
C ARG A 374 -10.62 -11.11 -9.30
N ILE A 375 -10.26 -10.07 -8.55
CA ILE A 375 -10.69 -9.92 -7.16
C ILE A 375 -12.21 -9.93 -7.08
N ASN A 376 -12.90 -9.15 -7.91
CA ASN A 376 -14.36 -9.13 -7.92
C ASN A 376 -14.96 -10.50 -8.27
N GLN A 377 -14.40 -11.24 -9.23
CA GLN A 377 -14.84 -12.61 -9.55
C GLN A 377 -14.66 -13.55 -8.35
N TRP A 378 -13.55 -13.46 -7.59
CA TRP A 378 -13.34 -14.27 -6.40
C TRP A 378 -14.26 -13.84 -5.24
N LEU A 379 -14.47 -12.54 -5.07
CA LEU A 379 -15.43 -12.04 -4.08
C LEU A 379 -16.86 -12.53 -4.38
N GLU A 380 -17.33 -12.39 -5.62
CA GLU A 380 -18.63 -12.93 -6.04
C GLU A 380 -18.73 -14.45 -5.85
N LYS A 381 -17.66 -15.17 -6.17
CA LYS A 381 -17.60 -16.64 -6.06
C LYS A 381 -17.78 -17.13 -4.62
N TYR A 382 -17.17 -16.47 -3.65
CA TYR A 382 -17.09 -16.96 -2.27
C TYR A 382 -18.05 -16.25 -1.31
N PHE A 383 -18.31 -14.97 -1.52
CA PHE A 383 -19.24 -14.18 -0.70
C PHE A 383 -20.63 -14.01 -1.32
N GLY A 384 -20.77 -14.23 -2.64
CA GLY A 384 -21.98 -13.96 -3.40
C GLY A 384 -22.00 -12.56 -4.02
N LYS A 385 -22.95 -12.30 -4.93
CA LYS A 385 -22.99 -11.07 -5.72
C LYS A 385 -23.18 -9.79 -4.91
N ASP A 386 -23.93 -9.87 -3.81
CA ASP A 386 -24.29 -8.73 -2.96
C ASP A 386 -23.35 -8.62 -1.75
N HIS A 387 -22.06 -8.97 -1.91
CA HIS A 387 -21.11 -9.05 -0.80
C HIS A 387 -20.80 -7.70 -0.14
N GLY A 388 -20.96 -6.58 -0.84
CA GLY A 388 -20.72 -5.24 -0.32
C GLY A 388 -19.27 -4.95 0.09
N ILE A 389 -18.29 -5.78 -0.34
CA ILE A 389 -16.87 -5.53 -0.15
C ILE A 389 -16.40 -4.63 -1.28
N THR A 390 -15.74 -3.53 -0.95
CA THR A 390 -15.15 -2.58 -1.91
C THR A 390 -13.67 -2.86 -2.11
N LEU A 391 -13.01 -2.07 -2.97
CA LEU A 391 -11.58 -2.21 -3.29
C LEU A 391 -10.78 -1.04 -2.74
N ALA A 392 -9.50 -1.28 -2.45
CA ALA A 392 -8.53 -0.24 -2.13
C ALA A 392 -7.16 -0.51 -2.76
N ILE A 393 -6.41 0.58 -3.00
CA ILE A 393 -4.95 0.56 -3.15
C ILE A 393 -4.42 1.56 -2.13
N THR A 394 -3.85 1.05 -1.04
CA THR A 394 -3.40 1.91 0.06
C THR A 394 -1.92 2.25 0.00
N GLU A 395 -1.17 1.63 -0.90
CA GLU A 395 0.18 2.07 -1.28
C GLU A 395 0.44 1.90 -2.77
N THR A 396 1.05 2.92 -3.35
CA THR A 396 1.63 2.92 -4.70
C THR A 396 2.56 4.12 -4.84
N ASP A 397 3.55 4.03 -5.73
CA ASP A 397 4.34 5.19 -6.14
C ASP A 397 4.24 5.36 -7.65
N LEU A 398 3.62 6.46 -8.07
CA LEU A 398 3.37 6.80 -9.46
C LEU A 398 4.26 7.95 -9.94
N ASN A 399 5.19 8.40 -9.12
CA ASN A 399 6.04 9.54 -9.45
C ASN A 399 7.03 9.24 -10.57
N ASP A 400 7.30 10.26 -11.34
CA ASP A 400 8.33 10.30 -12.36
C ASP A 400 9.20 11.55 -12.19
N SER A 401 10.38 11.54 -12.77
CA SER A 401 11.22 12.74 -12.85
C SER A 401 10.60 13.86 -13.71
N ASP A 402 9.69 13.49 -14.63
CA ASP A 402 8.87 14.44 -15.40
C ASP A 402 7.52 14.67 -14.69
N PRO A 403 7.25 15.89 -14.18
CA PRO A 403 6.00 16.20 -13.51
C PRO A 403 4.75 16.00 -14.37
N MET A 404 4.87 16.14 -15.70
CA MET A 404 3.76 15.92 -16.61
C MET A 404 3.39 14.44 -16.70
N VAL A 405 4.39 13.54 -16.73
CA VAL A 405 4.16 12.10 -16.69
C VAL A 405 3.50 11.72 -15.37
N THR A 406 3.99 12.24 -14.26
CA THR A 406 3.36 12.05 -12.93
C THR A 406 1.90 12.50 -12.96
N ALA A 407 1.60 13.71 -13.40
CA ALA A 407 0.24 14.25 -13.41
C ALA A 407 -0.72 13.42 -14.28
N LEU A 408 -0.29 13.02 -15.48
CA LEU A 408 -1.09 12.18 -16.38
C LEU A 408 -1.30 10.78 -15.81
N THR A 409 -0.30 10.19 -15.18
CA THR A 409 -0.41 8.89 -14.53
C THR A 409 -1.40 8.93 -13.37
N TYR A 410 -1.29 9.91 -12.47
CA TYR A 410 -2.26 10.10 -11.39
C TYR A 410 -3.68 10.35 -11.89
N ALA A 411 -3.86 11.20 -12.90
CA ALA A 411 -5.19 11.45 -13.50
C ALA A 411 -5.81 10.17 -14.06
N SER A 412 -5.01 9.34 -14.74
CA SER A 412 -5.45 8.05 -15.28
C SER A 412 -5.82 7.06 -14.18
N PHE A 413 -5.05 7.01 -13.09
CA PHE A 413 -5.36 6.19 -11.93
C PHE A 413 -6.64 6.64 -11.23
N LEU A 414 -6.80 7.94 -10.97
CA LEU A 414 -8.02 8.47 -10.34
C LEU A 414 -9.27 8.14 -11.18
N GLY A 415 -9.22 8.30 -12.51
CA GLY A 415 -10.29 7.86 -13.40
C GLY A 415 -10.58 6.37 -13.27
N THR A 416 -9.54 5.54 -13.19
CA THR A 416 -9.68 4.08 -13.00
C THR A 416 -10.28 3.74 -11.64
N MET A 417 -9.87 4.42 -10.56
CA MET A 417 -10.47 4.22 -9.23
C MET A 417 -11.96 4.55 -9.24
N GLN A 418 -12.33 5.67 -9.84
CA GLN A 418 -13.73 6.06 -10.03
C GLN A 418 -14.51 5.00 -10.80
N ASP A 419 -13.96 4.53 -11.94
CA ASP A 419 -14.66 3.62 -12.83
C ASP A 419 -14.86 2.22 -12.25
N ASN A 420 -13.96 1.77 -11.41
CA ASN A 420 -13.99 0.45 -10.80
C ASN A 420 -14.57 0.43 -9.38
N GLY A 421 -15.15 1.54 -8.88
CA GLY A 421 -15.79 1.60 -7.57
C GLY A 421 -14.82 1.40 -6.41
N VAL A 422 -13.57 1.85 -6.57
CA VAL A 422 -12.57 1.81 -5.51
C VAL A 422 -12.99 2.76 -4.39
N GLU A 423 -12.91 2.31 -3.16
CA GLU A 423 -13.29 3.11 -1.99
C GLU A 423 -12.13 3.96 -1.48
N ILE A 424 -10.92 3.39 -1.41
CA ILE A 424 -9.74 4.07 -0.84
C ILE A 424 -8.56 4.00 -1.82
N PHE A 425 -7.91 5.13 -2.05
CA PHE A 425 -6.66 5.22 -2.80
C PHE A 425 -5.72 6.20 -2.09
N THR A 426 -4.62 5.69 -1.51
CA THR A 426 -3.66 6.47 -0.72
C THR A 426 -2.23 6.25 -1.23
N PRO A 427 -1.79 6.97 -2.27
CA PRO A 427 -0.42 6.90 -2.75
C PRO A 427 0.60 7.16 -1.65
N TRP A 428 1.76 6.47 -1.72
CA TRP A 428 2.84 6.58 -0.73
C TRP A 428 3.55 7.94 -0.81
N SER A 429 3.84 8.37 -2.01
CA SER A 429 4.53 9.63 -2.25
C SER A 429 3.76 10.53 -3.22
N TRP A 430 4.14 11.80 -3.21
CA TRP A 430 3.52 12.84 -4.02
C TRP A 430 4.59 13.62 -4.77
#